data_287c80f0cc6aafa81965fc438398983c
#
_entry.id   287c80f0cc6aafa81965fc438398983c
#
_cell.length_a   1.000
_cell.length_b   1.000
_cell.length_c   1.000
_cell.angle_alpha   90.00
_cell.angle_beta   90.00
_cell.angle_gamma   90.00
#
_symmetry.space_group_name_H-M   'P 1'
#
loop_
_entity.id
_entity.type
_entity.pdbx_description
1 polymer ?
#
loop_
_entity_poly.entity_id
_entity_poly.type
_entity_poly.pdbx_seq_one_letter_code
_entity_poly.pdbx_strand_id
1 'polypeptide(L)'
;MKFRLFALTVILSVTLLNANEFGFRKYAHVKTFYKSNYTQAIEIANKYKLPVAAILAIAGLESGYGRGYVAKITGNILSLGAFKGDKELSSLYLPYSKSEKKVIFDPSEIKKHSKNDLVWKQRPKSLKRDYRPAPYAGTSKNLELLSHNNRLQHLAHKACFNDFATRWIVDSSKVKVFKDARVWLNRLVAKHGAKVLSSKEVNLKFISMIGGHPHSFNYRKTWPKKAKQIMQKVGLVELINDIKYKKMTFDKAWSNK
;
A
#
# COMPACT_ATOMS: atom_id res chain seq x y z
N MET A 1 13.34 -70.99 25.25
CA MET A 1 13.78 -69.98 24.24
C MET A 1 12.88 -68.77 24.34
N LYS A 2 13.40 -67.64 24.87
CA LYS A 2 12.61 -66.39 25.03
C LYS A 2 13.05 -65.39 23.88
N PHE A 3 12.15 -65.13 22.92
CA PHE A 3 12.36 -64.15 21.95
C PHE A 3 12.06 -62.76 22.55
N ARG A 4 13.10 -61.91 22.61
CA ARG A 4 12.95 -60.49 22.94
C ARG A 4 12.67 -59.73 21.65
N LEU A 5 11.46 -59.17 21.58
CA LEU A 5 11.06 -58.26 20.53
C LEU A 5 11.69 -56.87 20.82
N PHE A 6 12.64 -56.44 19.99
CA PHE A 6 13.17 -55.08 20.03
C PHE A 6 12.21 -54.18 19.23
N ALA A 7 11.46 -53.36 19.93
CA ALA A 7 10.69 -52.32 19.30
C ALA A 7 11.62 -51.16 18.92
N LEU A 8 11.89 -51.00 17.63
CA LEU A 8 12.66 -49.86 17.06
C LEU A 8 11.70 -48.67 16.93
N THR A 9 11.74 -47.76 17.91
CA THR A 9 10.99 -46.49 17.84
C THR A 9 11.72 -45.55 16.91
N VAL A 10 11.25 -45.47 15.67
CA VAL A 10 11.72 -44.44 14.71
C VAL A 10 11.09 -43.12 15.09
N ILE A 11 11.86 -42.28 15.77
CA ILE A 11 11.50 -40.89 16.00
C ILE A 11 11.65 -40.14 14.65
N LEU A 12 10.54 -39.98 13.95
CA LEU A 12 10.46 -39.14 12.77
C LEU A 12 10.50 -37.69 13.27
N SER A 13 11.69 -37.11 13.34
CA SER A 13 11.87 -35.68 13.51
C SER A 13 11.38 -34.99 12.25
N VAL A 14 10.11 -34.59 12.23
CA VAL A 14 9.57 -33.69 11.26
C VAL A 14 10.23 -32.32 11.53
N THR A 15 11.35 -32.06 10.92
CA THR A 15 11.88 -30.71 10.77
C THR A 15 10.88 -29.98 9.89
N LEU A 16 9.93 -29.30 10.54
CA LEU A 16 9.12 -28.27 9.92
C LEU A 16 10.10 -27.25 9.36
N LEU A 17 10.39 -27.35 8.07
CA LEU A 17 10.96 -26.27 7.28
C LEU A 17 9.99 -25.11 7.47
N ASN A 18 10.33 -24.20 8.37
CA ASN A 18 9.71 -22.90 8.50
C ASN A 18 9.93 -22.17 7.18
N ALA A 19 9.13 -22.50 6.18
CA ALA A 19 8.99 -21.68 4.99
C ALA A 19 8.67 -20.28 5.50
N ASN A 20 9.48 -19.34 5.15
CA ASN A 20 9.43 -17.94 5.62
C ASN A 20 7.99 -17.44 5.41
N GLU A 21 7.14 -17.50 6.44
CA GLU A 21 5.70 -17.25 6.35
C GLU A 21 5.41 -15.90 5.69
N PHE A 22 6.34 -14.95 5.89
CA PHE A 22 6.24 -13.61 5.32
C PHE A 22 7.33 -13.37 4.27
N GLY A 23 7.26 -14.12 3.17
CA GLY A 23 8.30 -14.14 2.13
C GLY A 23 8.67 -12.78 1.51
N PHE A 24 7.87 -11.72 1.69
CA PHE A 24 8.23 -10.37 1.22
C PHE A 24 9.08 -9.59 2.22
N ARG A 25 9.17 -10.02 3.47
CA ARG A 25 10.02 -9.35 4.47
C ARG A 25 11.52 -9.43 4.16
N LYS A 26 11.95 -10.36 3.31
CA LYS A 26 13.34 -10.48 2.85
C LYS A 26 13.81 -9.30 2.00
N TYR A 27 12.92 -8.52 1.42
CA TYR A 27 13.27 -7.42 0.54
C TYR A 27 13.48 -6.13 1.32
N ALA A 28 14.69 -5.57 1.28
CA ALA A 28 15.06 -4.35 2.01
C ALA A 28 14.16 -3.15 1.67
N HIS A 29 13.82 -2.95 0.40
CA HIS A 29 12.94 -1.85 -0.03
C HIS A 29 11.51 -1.97 0.53
N VAL A 30 11.00 -3.19 0.71
CA VAL A 30 9.70 -3.45 1.33
C VAL A 30 9.75 -3.05 2.81
N LYS A 31 10.80 -3.48 3.52
CA LYS A 31 11.05 -3.08 4.93
C LYS A 31 11.10 -1.57 5.08
N THR A 32 11.92 -0.90 4.26
CA THR A 32 12.10 0.56 4.29
C THR A 32 10.77 1.27 4.08
N PHE A 33 9.98 0.86 3.09
CA PHE A 33 8.68 1.46 2.81
C PHE A 33 7.73 1.38 4.01
N TYR A 34 7.56 0.20 4.60
CA TYR A 34 6.66 0.05 5.73
C TYR A 34 7.18 0.71 6.99
N LYS A 35 8.50 0.68 7.24
CA LYS A 35 9.13 1.40 8.37
C LYS A 35 8.90 2.90 8.29
N SER A 36 8.90 3.47 7.11
CA SER A 36 8.66 4.92 6.91
C SER A 36 7.19 5.32 7.01
N ASN A 37 6.26 4.38 6.86
CA ASN A 37 4.83 4.72 6.68
C ASN A 37 3.91 4.18 7.78
N TYR A 38 4.33 3.17 8.57
CA TYR A 38 3.43 2.50 9.51
C TYR A 38 2.86 3.43 10.59
N THR A 39 3.65 4.33 11.14
CA THR A 39 3.22 5.25 12.21
C THR A 39 2.09 6.15 11.74
N GLN A 40 2.25 6.75 10.57
CA GLN A 40 1.24 7.63 9.98
C GLN A 40 -0.03 6.86 9.61
N ALA A 41 0.12 5.66 9.03
CA ALA A 41 -1.00 4.81 8.69
C ALA A 41 -1.79 4.41 9.94
N ILE A 42 -1.11 4.06 11.04
CA ILE A 42 -1.74 3.75 12.33
C ILE A 42 -2.48 4.97 12.89
N GLU A 43 -1.83 6.14 12.92
CA GLU A 43 -2.42 7.39 13.40
C GLU A 43 -3.73 7.71 12.66
N ILE A 44 -3.66 7.78 11.33
CA ILE A 44 -4.82 8.13 10.50
C ILE A 44 -5.91 7.04 10.57
N ALA A 45 -5.54 5.78 10.48
CA ALA A 45 -6.50 4.68 10.53
C ALA A 45 -7.20 4.56 11.89
N ASN A 46 -6.51 4.81 12.99
CA ASN A 46 -7.13 4.85 14.32
C ASN A 46 -8.12 6.02 14.43
N LYS A 47 -7.70 7.22 13.99
CA LYS A 47 -8.55 8.42 14.02
C LYS A 47 -9.85 8.22 13.23
N TYR A 48 -9.77 7.63 12.06
CA TYR A 48 -10.92 7.46 11.16
C TYR A 48 -11.51 6.05 11.16
N LYS A 49 -11.11 5.19 12.08
CA LYS A 49 -11.61 3.82 12.24
C LYS A 49 -11.52 3.02 10.93
N LEU A 50 -10.31 2.87 10.40
CA LEU A 50 -10.01 2.14 9.18
C LEU A 50 -9.09 0.94 9.44
N PRO A 51 -9.11 -0.11 8.59
CA PRO A 51 -8.23 -1.27 8.73
C PRO A 51 -6.81 -0.96 8.24
N VAL A 52 -5.87 -0.80 9.18
CA VAL A 52 -4.49 -0.32 8.93
C VAL A 52 -3.74 -1.21 7.94
N ALA A 53 -3.79 -2.54 8.14
CA ALA A 53 -3.03 -3.48 7.32
C ALA A 53 -3.50 -3.46 5.86
N ALA A 54 -4.80 -3.31 5.62
CA ALA A 54 -5.35 -3.17 4.28
C ALA A 54 -4.85 -1.89 3.60
N ILE A 55 -4.86 -0.75 4.29
CA ILE A 55 -4.38 0.53 3.73
C ILE A 55 -2.90 0.44 3.37
N LEU A 56 -2.08 -0.13 4.25
CA LEU A 56 -0.66 -0.34 3.99
C LEU A 56 -0.41 -1.28 2.80
N ALA A 57 -1.19 -2.35 2.67
CA ALA A 57 -1.10 -3.26 1.54
C ALA A 57 -1.43 -2.56 0.22
N ILE A 58 -2.47 -1.74 0.21
CA ILE A 58 -2.87 -0.93 -0.96
C ILE A 58 -1.76 0.06 -1.31
N ALA A 59 -1.22 0.77 -0.32
CA ALA A 59 -0.13 1.71 -0.55
C ALA A 59 1.13 1.03 -1.13
N GLY A 60 1.47 -0.15 -0.62
CA GLY A 60 2.56 -0.97 -1.16
C GLY A 60 2.32 -1.38 -2.62
N LEU A 61 1.08 -1.80 -2.94
CA LEU A 61 0.71 -2.21 -4.30
C LEU A 61 0.73 -1.03 -5.28
N GLU A 62 0.03 0.06 -4.95
CA GLU A 62 -0.16 1.19 -5.85
C GLU A 62 1.12 1.97 -6.12
N SER A 63 2.01 2.01 -5.16
CA SER A 63 3.27 2.75 -5.27
C SER A 63 4.48 1.89 -5.63
N GLY A 64 4.32 0.57 -5.76
CA GLY A 64 5.46 -0.35 -5.86
C GLY A 64 6.43 -0.18 -4.69
N TYR A 65 5.88 -0.13 -3.47
CA TYR A 65 6.61 0.17 -2.23
C TYR A 65 7.32 1.54 -2.27
N GLY A 66 6.64 2.57 -2.77
CA GLY A 66 7.18 3.92 -2.88
C GLY A 66 8.22 4.11 -4.00
N ARG A 67 8.50 3.06 -4.80
CA ARG A 67 9.51 3.09 -5.86
C ARG A 67 8.98 3.57 -7.19
N GLY A 68 7.66 3.49 -7.39
CA GLY A 68 7.01 3.95 -8.60
C GLY A 68 7.27 5.44 -8.85
N TYR A 69 7.48 5.80 -10.11
CA TYR A 69 7.85 7.16 -10.50
C TYR A 69 6.88 8.22 -9.96
N VAL A 70 5.58 8.04 -10.17
CA VAL A 70 4.56 8.99 -9.69
C VAL A 70 4.58 9.13 -8.18
N ALA A 71 4.68 8.01 -7.44
CA ALA A 71 4.75 8.05 -5.99
C ALA A 71 5.98 8.82 -5.48
N LYS A 72 7.15 8.64 -6.14
CA LYS A 72 8.38 9.35 -5.78
C LYS A 72 8.28 10.86 -5.94
N ILE A 73 7.68 11.33 -7.02
CA ILE A 73 7.63 12.77 -7.31
C ILE A 73 6.44 13.48 -6.68
N THR A 74 5.37 12.77 -6.35
CA THR A 74 4.14 13.38 -5.81
C THR A 74 3.84 13.00 -4.37
N GLY A 75 4.42 11.92 -3.87
CA GLY A 75 4.03 11.33 -2.59
C GLY A 75 2.67 10.63 -2.61
N ASN A 76 2.04 10.47 -3.78
CA ASN A 76 0.76 9.80 -3.93
C ASN A 76 0.93 8.28 -3.91
N ILE A 77 1.15 7.74 -2.74
CA ILE A 77 1.42 6.30 -2.53
C ILE A 77 0.19 5.40 -2.64
N LEU A 78 -1.01 5.98 -2.64
CA LEU A 78 -2.27 5.27 -2.82
C LEU A 78 -2.85 5.44 -4.23
N SER A 79 -2.14 6.10 -5.13
CA SER A 79 -2.60 6.37 -6.50
C SER A 79 -3.99 7.02 -6.56
N LEU A 80 -4.26 7.94 -5.61
CA LEU A 80 -5.53 8.65 -5.53
C LEU A 80 -5.70 9.56 -6.74
N GLY A 81 -6.95 9.70 -7.20
CA GLY A 81 -7.32 10.67 -8.22
C GLY A 81 -7.82 11.98 -7.61
N ALA A 82 -7.82 13.04 -8.39
CA ALA A 82 -8.46 14.30 -8.03
C ALA A 82 -9.99 14.20 -8.13
N PHE A 83 -10.70 14.92 -7.28
CA PHE A 83 -12.15 15.07 -7.35
C PHE A 83 -12.53 16.28 -8.24
N LYS A 84 -13.77 16.28 -8.72
CA LYS A 84 -14.34 17.45 -9.39
C LYS A 84 -14.35 18.63 -8.40
N GLY A 85 -13.74 19.75 -8.77
CA GLY A 85 -13.63 20.93 -7.91
C GLY A 85 -12.29 21.03 -7.16
N ASP A 86 -11.44 20.02 -7.21
CA ASP A 86 -10.06 20.19 -6.75
C ASP A 86 -9.33 21.23 -7.62
N LYS A 87 -8.44 21.99 -6.99
CA LYS A 87 -7.57 22.91 -7.71
C LYS A 87 -6.79 22.15 -8.78
N GLU A 88 -6.90 22.60 -10.02
CA GLU A 88 -6.12 22.03 -11.10
C GLU A 88 -4.63 22.32 -10.84
N LEU A 89 -3.84 21.26 -10.75
CA LEU A 89 -2.39 21.34 -10.62
C LEU A 89 -1.75 21.17 -11.99
N SER A 90 -0.55 21.74 -12.17
CA SER A 90 0.23 21.57 -13.39
C SER A 90 0.38 20.08 -13.71
N SER A 91 0.13 19.69 -14.96
CA SER A 91 0.26 18.30 -15.38
C SER A 91 1.66 17.77 -15.14
N LEU A 92 1.76 16.51 -14.73
CA LEU A 92 3.05 15.84 -14.58
C LEU A 92 3.69 15.59 -15.95
N TYR A 93 4.99 15.78 -16.02
CA TYR A 93 5.79 15.28 -17.13
C TYR A 93 6.21 13.85 -16.83
N LEU A 94 5.97 12.95 -17.75
CA LEU A 94 6.29 11.54 -17.64
C LEU A 94 7.33 11.15 -18.69
N PRO A 95 8.32 10.33 -18.35
CA PRO A 95 9.29 9.82 -19.31
C PRO A 95 8.60 8.86 -20.27
N TYR A 96 8.70 9.14 -21.55
CA TYR A 96 8.16 8.32 -22.63
C TYR A 96 9.32 7.78 -23.45
N SER A 97 9.44 6.45 -23.57
CA SER A 97 10.40 5.82 -24.46
C SER A 97 9.91 5.86 -25.89
N LYS A 98 10.75 6.38 -26.80
CA LYS A 98 10.47 6.40 -28.24
C LYS A 98 10.53 4.99 -28.82
N SER A 99 11.50 4.19 -28.38
CA SER A 99 11.72 2.82 -28.84
C SER A 99 10.58 1.89 -28.41
N GLU A 100 10.17 1.94 -27.14
CA GLU A 100 9.09 1.12 -26.59
C GLU A 100 7.70 1.72 -26.80
N LYS A 101 7.60 2.96 -27.28
CA LYS A 101 6.34 3.71 -27.51
C LYS A 101 5.41 3.77 -26.30
N LYS A 102 5.98 3.78 -25.09
CA LYS A 102 5.21 3.79 -23.82
C LYS A 102 5.83 4.72 -22.78
N VAL A 103 5.01 5.09 -21.77
CA VAL A 103 5.50 5.79 -20.59
C VAL A 103 6.19 4.79 -19.67
N ILE A 104 7.38 5.14 -19.19
CA ILE A 104 8.16 4.34 -18.25
C ILE A 104 7.89 4.86 -16.84
N PHE A 105 7.36 4.02 -15.98
CA PHE A 105 7.02 4.38 -14.59
C PHE A 105 8.05 3.90 -13.55
N ASP A 106 8.83 2.90 -13.88
CA ASP A 106 9.84 2.38 -12.96
C ASP A 106 11.14 3.17 -13.09
N PRO A 107 11.61 3.81 -12.01
CA PRO A 107 12.86 4.57 -12.03
C PRO A 107 14.10 3.73 -12.41
N SER A 108 14.08 2.43 -12.15
CA SER A 108 15.16 1.53 -12.55
C SER A 108 15.18 1.28 -14.04
N GLU A 109 14.01 1.24 -14.68
CA GLU A 109 13.87 1.18 -16.13
C GLU A 109 14.26 2.49 -16.80
N ILE A 110 13.83 3.64 -16.22
CA ILE A 110 14.21 4.96 -16.75
C ILE A 110 15.72 5.10 -16.90
N LYS A 111 16.50 4.59 -15.93
CA LYS A 111 17.96 4.64 -15.97
C LYS A 111 18.59 3.80 -17.04
N LYS A 112 17.89 2.80 -17.59
CA LYS A 112 18.39 1.91 -18.65
C LYS A 112 18.26 2.53 -20.04
N HIS A 113 17.38 3.50 -20.20
CA HIS A 113 17.18 4.18 -21.48
C HIS A 113 18.23 5.25 -21.73
N SER A 114 18.67 5.40 -22.96
CA SER A 114 19.53 6.51 -23.36
C SER A 114 18.78 7.84 -23.23
N LYS A 115 19.53 8.93 -23.04
CA LYS A 115 18.96 10.29 -23.02
C LYS A 115 18.21 10.62 -24.31
N ASN A 116 18.64 10.06 -25.45
CA ASN A 116 18.02 10.30 -26.76
C ASN A 116 16.72 9.50 -26.96
N ASP A 117 16.54 8.41 -26.24
CA ASP A 117 15.30 7.61 -26.29
C ASP A 117 14.17 8.22 -25.43
N LEU A 118 14.51 8.83 -24.30
CA LEU A 118 13.52 9.40 -23.40
C LEU A 118 13.09 10.81 -23.80
N VAL A 119 11.78 10.96 -23.96
CA VAL A 119 11.10 12.27 -24.13
C VAL A 119 10.17 12.49 -22.97
N TRP A 120 10.29 13.64 -22.34
CA TRP A 120 9.39 14.03 -21.26
C TRP A 120 8.08 14.56 -21.85
N LYS A 121 7.04 13.76 -21.81
CA LYS A 121 5.70 14.14 -22.30
C LYS A 121 4.81 14.57 -21.15
N GLN A 122 4.12 15.68 -21.38
CA GLN A 122 3.09 16.13 -20.46
C GLN A 122 1.93 15.11 -20.45
N ARG A 123 1.45 14.78 -19.27
CA ARG A 123 0.31 13.89 -19.11
C ARG A 123 -0.94 14.52 -19.74
N PRO A 124 -1.72 13.76 -20.55
CA PRO A 124 -2.91 14.32 -21.17
C PRO A 124 -3.92 14.85 -20.16
N LYS A 125 -4.52 16.02 -20.44
CA LYS A 125 -5.56 16.63 -19.59
C LYS A 125 -6.77 15.72 -19.36
N SER A 126 -7.08 14.82 -20.28
CA SER A 126 -8.14 13.81 -20.16
C SER A 126 -7.91 12.85 -18.98
N LEU A 127 -6.67 12.69 -18.57
CA LEU A 127 -6.29 11.95 -17.37
C LEU A 127 -6.25 12.89 -16.15
N LYS A 128 -7.18 13.81 -15.97
CA LYS A 128 -7.34 14.81 -14.90
C LYS A 128 -7.05 14.31 -13.47
N ARG A 129 -5.93 13.63 -13.25
CA ARG A 129 -5.64 12.92 -12.03
C ARG A 129 -4.21 13.12 -11.52
N ASP A 130 -3.64 14.26 -11.87
CA ASP A 130 -2.37 14.65 -11.28
C ASP A 130 -2.59 15.13 -9.85
N TYR A 131 -3.35 14.30 -9.11
CA TYR A 131 -3.58 14.51 -7.70
C TYR A 131 -2.25 14.40 -6.95
N ARG A 132 -2.02 15.38 -6.10
CA ARG A 132 -0.86 15.43 -5.22
C ARG A 132 -1.34 15.66 -3.81
N PRO A 133 -1.00 14.78 -2.88
CA PRO A 133 -1.41 14.93 -1.48
C PRO A 133 -0.83 16.18 -0.83
N ALA A 134 0.28 16.68 -1.37
CA ALA A 134 0.87 17.94 -0.94
C ALA A 134 1.07 18.86 -2.15
N PRO A 135 0.62 20.13 -2.11
CA PRO A 135 0.60 21.02 -3.28
C PRO A 135 1.99 21.39 -3.81
N TYR A 136 3.03 21.22 -3.00
CA TYR A 136 4.42 21.46 -3.37
C TYR A 136 5.13 20.22 -3.93
N ALA A 137 4.46 19.06 -3.92
CA ALA A 137 5.04 17.82 -4.39
C ALA A 137 4.97 17.74 -5.93
N GLY A 138 6.11 17.58 -6.56
CA GLY A 138 6.22 17.21 -7.97
C GLY A 138 5.64 18.24 -8.94
N THR A 139 6.15 19.46 -8.96
CA THR A 139 5.79 20.45 -9.99
C THR A 139 6.58 20.19 -11.26
N SER A 140 5.85 20.04 -12.34
CA SER A 140 6.22 20.01 -13.76
C SER A 140 7.60 19.47 -14.19
N LYS A 141 8.68 20.14 -13.97
CA LYS A 141 10.00 19.73 -14.47
C LYS A 141 10.96 19.25 -13.38
N ASN A 142 10.70 19.62 -12.12
CA ASN A 142 11.54 19.19 -11.01
C ASN A 142 10.99 17.91 -10.37
N LEU A 143 11.28 16.80 -11.00
CA LEU A 143 10.76 15.49 -10.67
C LEU A 143 11.47 14.82 -9.50
N GLU A 144 12.56 15.44 -9.01
CA GLU A 144 13.39 14.88 -7.94
C GLU A 144 13.09 15.48 -6.57
N LEU A 145 12.25 16.50 -6.50
CA LEU A 145 12.05 17.28 -5.27
C LEU A 145 11.70 16.43 -4.05
N LEU A 146 10.85 15.43 -4.20
CA LEU A 146 10.49 14.55 -3.09
C LEU A 146 11.52 13.46 -2.80
N SER A 147 12.24 12.99 -3.81
CA SER A 147 13.24 11.92 -3.62
C SER A 147 14.43 12.37 -2.80
N HIS A 148 14.69 13.68 -2.75
CA HIS A 148 15.78 14.29 -1.98
C HIS A 148 15.33 14.97 -0.68
N ASN A 149 14.02 15.01 -0.39
CA ASN A 149 13.49 15.65 0.81
C ASN A 149 12.60 14.72 1.62
N ASN A 150 13.21 13.98 2.55
CA ASN A 150 12.52 13.01 3.40
C ASN A 150 11.36 13.64 4.20
N ARG A 151 11.50 14.91 4.65
CA ARG A 151 10.44 15.61 5.38
C ARG A 151 9.22 15.86 4.51
N LEU A 152 9.41 16.37 3.30
CA LEU A 152 8.32 16.60 2.34
C LEU A 152 7.68 15.28 1.91
N GLN A 153 8.47 14.25 1.69
CA GLN A 153 7.95 12.93 1.37
C GLN A 153 7.07 12.38 2.50
N HIS A 154 7.52 12.51 3.74
CA HIS A 154 6.76 12.10 4.92
C HIS A 154 5.42 12.85 5.03
N LEU A 155 5.42 14.18 4.84
CA LEU A 155 4.21 15.00 4.86
C LEU A 155 3.25 14.61 3.72
N ALA A 156 3.77 14.35 2.54
CA ALA A 156 2.97 13.94 1.39
C ALA A 156 2.32 12.56 1.59
N HIS A 157 3.05 11.60 2.16
CA HIS A 157 2.51 10.29 2.50
C HIS A 157 1.42 10.39 3.57
N LYS A 158 1.64 11.20 4.63
CA LYS A 158 0.63 11.45 5.67
C LYS A 158 -0.63 12.08 5.08
N ALA A 159 -0.48 13.09 4.22
CA ALA A 159 -1.59 13.72 3.53
C ALA A 159 -2.33 12.72 2.64
N CYS A 160 -1.63 11.82 1.94
CA CYS A 160 -2.22 10.79 1.11
C CYS A 160 -3.10 9.82 1.93
N PHE A 161 -2.63 9.35 3.09
CA PHE A 161 -3.45 8.54 4.01
C PHE A 161 -4.65 9.30 4.55
N ASN A 162 -4.45 10.58 4.92
CA ASN A 162 -5.54 11.43 5.40
C ASN A 162 -6.64 11.60 4.35
N ASP A 163 -6.26 11.92 3.13
CA ASP A 163 -7.23 12.10 2.04
C ASP A 163 -7.98 10.81 1.69
N PHE A 164 -7.30 9.67 1.72
CA PHE A 164 -7.98 8.37 1.58
C PHE A 164 -9.07 8.20 2.65
N ALA A 165 -8.77 8.56 3.88
CA ALA A 165 -9.69 8.42 5.00
C ALA A 165 -10.83 9.45 5.02
N THR A 166 -10.56 10.71 4.59
CA THR A 166 -11.49 11.83 4.74
C THR A 166 -12.26 12.19 3.48
N ARG A 167 -11.81 11.69 2.33
CA ARG A 167 -12.41 12.05 1.03
C ARG A 167 -12.91 10.83 0.26
N TRP A 168 -12.28 9.66 0.44
CA TRP A 168 -12.65 8.44 -0.29
C TRP A 168 -13.53 7.52 0.54
N ILE A 169 -13.07 7.12 1.72
CA ILE A 169 -13.80 6.17 2.59
C ILE A 169 -14.65 6.93 3.62
N VAL A 170 -15.65 7.62 3.12
CA VAL A 170 -16.55 8.49 3.93
C VAL A 170 -18.01 8.17 3.64
N ASP A 171 -18.89 8.48 4.60
CA ASP A 171 -20.35 8.29 4.47
C ASP A 171 -20.95 9.16 3.35
N SER A 172 -20.36 10.32 3.10
CA SER A 172 -20.74 11.25 2.02
C SER A 172 -20.18 10.89 0.65
N SER A 173 -19.45 9.78 0.51
CA SER A 173 -18.86 9.38 -0.77
C SER A 173 -19.94 9.20 -1.83
N LYS A 174 -19.73 9.81 -3.01
CA LYS A 174 -20.60 9.61 -4.18
C LYS A 174 -20.34 8.26 -4.86
N VAL A 175 -19.23 7.61 -4.54
CA VAL A 175 -18.88 6.29 -5.07
C VAL A 175 -19.43 5.23 -4.11
N LYS A 176 -20.42 4.50 -4.59
CA LYS A 176 -21.21 3.54 -3.78
C LYS A 176 -20.32 2.57 -2.97
N VAL A 177 -19.29 2.01 -3.58
CA VAL A 177 -18.43 1.01 -2.92
C VAL A 177 -17.66 1.58 -1.72
N PHE A 178 -17.27 2.85 -1.78
CA PHE A 178 -16.58 3.51 -0.66
C PHE A 178 -17.55 3.85 0.46
N LYS A 179 -18.74 4.33 0.11
CA LYS A 179 -19.83 4.54 1.07
C LYS A 179 -20.22 3.24 1.77
N ASP A 180 -20.45 2.18 1.02
CA ASP A 180 -20.82 0.86 1.56
C ASP A 180 -19.73 0.31 2.50
N ALA A 181 -18.46 0.44 2.12
CA ALA A 181 -17.34 0.05 2.96
C ALA A 181 -17.29 0.87 4.25
N ARG A 182 -17.53 2.18 4.19
CA ARG A 182 -17.59 3.04 5.37
C ARG A 182 -18.71 2.64 6.32
N VAL A 183 -19.93 2.48 5.79
CA VAL A 183 -21.11 2.07 6.56
C VAL A 183 -20.88 0.71 7.23
N TRP A 184 -20.30 -0.24 6.49
CA TRP A 184 -19.96 -1.55 7.01
C TRP A 184 -18.94 -1.47 8.16
N LEU A 185 -17.87 -0.67 8.01
CA LEU A 185 -16.87 -0.45 9.06
C LEU A 185 -17.50 0.19 10.31
N ASN A 186 -18.37 1.20 10.13
CA ASN A 186 -19.05 1.86 11.24
C ASN A 186 -19.91 0.87 12.05
N ARG A 187 -20.67 0.00 11.35
CA ARG A 187 -21.47 -1.05 12.00
C ARG A 187 -20.61 -2.06 12.78
N LEU A 188 -19.49 -2.50 12.18
CA LEU A 188 -18.56 -3.41 12.85
C LEU A 188 -17.99 -2.80 14.13
N VAL A 189 -17.54 -1.55 14.05
CA VAL A 189 -16.96 -0.85 15.20
C VAL A 189 -18.02 -0.60 16.29
N ALA A 190 -19.24 -0.25 15.91
CA ALA A 190 -20.34 -0.07 16.86
C ALA A 190 -20.67 -1.38 17.60
N LYS A 191 -20.63 -2.52 16.88
CA LYS A 191 -20.98 -3.83 17.47
C LYS A 191 -19.83 -4.47 18.27
N HIS A 192 -18.58 -4.33 17.81
CA HIS A 192 -17.45 -5.12 18.32
C HIS A 192 -16.29 -4.26 18.86
N GLY A 193 -16.41 -2.93 18.84
CA GLY A 193 -15.34 -2.02 19.19
C GLY A 193 -14.27 -1.91 18.11
N ALA A 194 -13.39 -0.92 18.22
CA ALA A 194 -12.39 -0.60 17.19
C ALA A 194 -11.33 -1.69 16.99
N LYS A 195 -11.12 -2.59 17.97
CA LYS A 195 -10.15 -3.69 17.87
C LYS A 195 -10.47 -4.65 16.72
N VAL A 196 -11.74 -4.77 16.32
CA VAL A 196 -12.18 -5.63 15.20
C VAL A 196 -11.49 -5.27 13.88
N LEU A 197 -11.12 -4.00 13.69
CA LEU A 197 -10.42 -3.53 12.49
C LEU A 197 -9.00 -4.10 12.34
N SER A 198 -8.48 -4.74 13.38
CA SER A 198 -7.18 -5.39 13.37
C SER A 198 -7.25 -6.87 12.99
N SER A 199 -8.44 -7.43 12.76
CA SER A 199 -8.58 -8.82 12.32
C SER A 199 -8.23 -9.00 10.85
N LYS A 200 -7.70 -10.17 10.51
CA LYS A 200 -7.32 -10.54 9.13
C LYS A 200 -8.55 -10.52 8.22
N GLU A 201 -9.66 -11.03 8.68
CA GLU A 201 -10.92 -11.14 7.93
C GLU A 201 -11.46 -9.76 7.55
N VAL A 202 -11.45 -8.81 8.48
CA VAL A 202 -11.92 -7.43 8.22
C VAL A 202 -11.02 -6.74 7.19
N ASN A 203 -9.71 -6.88 7.31
CA ASN A 203 -8.77 -6.32 6.35
C ASN A 203 -8.93 -6.93 4.95
N LEU A 204 -9.08 -8.25 4.84
CA LEU A 204 -9.31 -8.94 3.56
C LEU A 204 -10.65 -8.53 2.93
N LYS A 205 -11.71 -8.44 3.73
CA LYS A 205 -13.04 -8.05 3.26
C LYS A 205 -13.05 -6.59 2.80
N PHE A 206 -12.43 -5.68 3.53
CA PHE A 206 -12.31 -4.28 3.13
C PHE A 206 -11.67 -4.12 1.75
N ILE A 207 -10.53 -4.81 1.50
CA ILE A 207 -9.86 -4.80 0.18
C ILE A 207 -10.83 -5.27 -0.91
N SER A 208 -11.62 -6.33 -0.65
CA SER A 208 -12.59 -6.85 -1.63
C SER A 208 -13.74 -5.89 -1.90
N MET A 209 -14.18 -5.14 -0.89
CA MET A 209 -15.29 -4.21 -1.03
C MET A 209 -14.94 -3.00 -1.89
N ILE A 210 -13.71 -2.51 -1.79
CA ILE A 210 -13.32 -1.27 -2.46
C ILE A 210 -12.67 -1.45 -3.81
N GLY A 211 -12.41 -2.67 -4.27
CA GLY A 211 -11.75 -2.91 -5.56
C GLY A 211 -12.19 -4.16 -6.29
N GLY A 212 -11.80 -4.28 -7.55
CA GLY A 212 -12.05 -5.45 -8.39
C GLY A 212 -13.35 -5.43 -9.20
N HIS A 213 -14.05 -4.30 -9.24
CA HIS A 213 -15.31 -4.15 -10.00
C HIS A 213 -15.44 -2.71 -10.53
N PRO A 214 -16.38 -2.45 -11.46
CA PRO A 214 -16.60 -1.11 -12.01
C PRO A 214 -16.84 -0.06 -10.92
N HIS A 215 -16.36 1.14 -11.16
CA HIS A 215 -16.47 2.29 -10.23
C HIS A 215 -15.88 2.05 -8.82
N SER A 216 -14.96 1.08 -8.69
CA SER A 216 -14.22 0.83 -7.47
C SER A 216 -12.86 1.55 -7.48
N PHE A 217 -12.09 1.42 -6.42
CA PHE A 217 -10.74 1.98 -6.29
C PHE A 217 -9.83 1.58 -7.46
N ASN A 218 -9.91 0.32 -7.85
CA ASN A 218 -9.29 -0.20 -9.06
C ASN A 218 -10.24 -1.26 -9.66
N TYR A 219 -10.66 -1.05 -10.91
CA TYR A 219 -11.67 -1.89 -11.58
C TYR A 219 -11.18 -3.29 -11.98
N ARG A 220 -9.84 -3.51 -12.01
CA ARG A 220 -9.27 -4.78 -12.44
C ARG A 220 -9.63 -5.90 -11.47
N LYS A 221 -10.27 -6.95 -11.96
CA LYS A 221 -10.70 -8.13 -11.16
C LYS A 221 -9.54 -8.77 -10.35
N THR A 222 -8.31 -8.67 -10.84
CA THR A 222 -7.13 -9.22 -10.18
C THR A 222 -6.59 -8.34 -9.05
N TRP A 223 -7.03 -7.09 -8.95
CA TRP A 223 -6.49 -6.13 -7.99
C TRP A 223 -6.67 -6.54 -6.52
N PRO A 224 -7.88 -6.98 -6.07
CA PRO A 224 -8.04 -7.43 -4.68
C PRO A 224 -7.13 -8.60 -4.33
N LYS A 225 -6.94 -9.55 -5.27
CA LYS A 225 -6.03 -10.69 -5.07
C LYS A 225 -4.60 -10.20 -4.83
N LYS A 226 -4.10 -9.24 -5.63
CA LYS A 226 -2.76 -8.68 -5.48
C LYS A 226 -2.59 -7.95 -4.15
N ALA A 227 -3.54 -7.08 -3.75
CA ALA A 227 -3.49 -6.36 -2.48
C ALA A 227 -3.51 -7.32 -1.28
N LYS A 228 -4.39 -8.32 -1.28
CA LYS A 228 -4.45 -9.36 -0.26
C LYS A 228 -3.15 -10.17 -0.19
N GLN A 229 -2.57 -10.52 -1.34
CA GLN A 229 -1.32 -11.25 -1.42
C GLN A 229 -0.16 -10.45 -0.79
N ILE A 230 -0.08 -9.15 -1.04
CA ILE A 230 0.92 -8.28 -0.39
C ILE A 230 0.69 -8.29 1.13
N MET A 231 -0.56 -8.06 1.58
CA MET A 231 -0.88 -8.05 2.99
C MET A 231 -0.43 -9.33 3.70
N GLN A 232 -0.70 -10.50 3.10
CA GLN A 232 -0.36 -11.79 3.66
C GLN A 232 1.14 -12.10 3.58
N LYS A 233 1.79 -11.88 2.42
CA LYS A 233 3.21 -12.17 2.24
C LYS A 233 4.15 -11.22 2.99
N VAL A 234 3.67 -10.06 3.42
CA VAL A 234 4.37 -9.17 4.34
C VAL A 234 3.99 -9.47 5.80
N GLY A 235 2.83 -10.11 6.05
CA GLY A 235 2.28 -10.29 7.40
C GLY A 235 1.94 -8.95 8.04
N LEU A 236 1.19 -8.09 7.29
CA LEU A 236 0.91 -6.73 7.78
C LEU A 236 -0.06 -6.72 8.95
N VAL A 237 -0.97 -7.68 9.04
CA VAL A 237 -1.89 -7.81 10.18
C VAL A 237 -1.10 -8.12 11.44
N GLU A 238 -0.22 -9.09 11.39
CA GLU A 238 0.64 -9.52 12.47
C GLU A 238 1.60 -8.40 12.90
N LEU A 239 2.27 -7.76 11.93
CA LEU A 239 3.16 -6.62 12.16
C LEU A 239 2.46 -5.49 12.91
N ILE A 240 1.27 -5.09 12.45
CA ILE A 240 0.54 -3.99 13.07
C ILE A 240 0.01 -4.38 14.45
N ASN A 241 -0.43 -5.61 14.65
CA ASN A 241 -0.89 -6.09 15.94
C ASN A 241 0.25 -6.17 16.96
N ASP A 242 1.43 -6.63 16.57
CA ASP A 242 2.62 -6.66 17.41
C ASP A 242 3.02 -5.24 17.87
N ILE A 243 2.98 -4.27 16.95
CA ILE A 243 3.29 -2.88 17.26
C ILE A 243 2.21 -2.26 18.18
N LYS A 244 0.93 -2.40 17.83
CA LYS A 244 -0.17 -1.72 18.54
C LYS A 244 -0.45 -2.32 19.91
N TYR A 245 -0.51 -3.63 19.99
CA TYR A 245 -1.01 -4.33 21.17
C TYR A 245 0.09 -4.93 22.03
N LYS A 246 1.18 -5.42 21.41
CA LYS A 246 2.34 -5.95 22.16
C LYS A 246 3.43 -4.88 22.37
N LYS A 247 3.21 -3.64 21.88
CA LYS A 247 4.15 -2.51 22.07
C LYS A 247 5.57 -2.79 21.55
N MET A 248 5.68 -3.64 20.54
CA MET A 248 6.97 -3.95 19.93
C MET A 248 7.45 -2.79 19.06
N THR A 249 8.77 -2.60 18.99
CA THR A 249 9.36 -1.72 17.98
C THR A 249 9.13 -2.30 16.59
N PHE A 250 9.16 -1.46 15.55
CA PHE A 250 8.99 -1.93 14.18
C PHE A 250 9.98 -3.04 13.82
N ASP A 251 11.26 -2.85 14.16
CA ASP A 251 12.30 -3.82 13.78
C ASP A 251 12.11 -5.18 14.50
N LYS A 252 11.72 -5.16 15.76
CA LYS A 252 11.38 -6.38 16.50
C LYS A 252 10.15 -7.09 15.91
N ALA A 253 9.08 -6.35 15.63
CA ALA A 253 7.86 -6.89 15.01
C ALA A 253 8.11 -7.37 13.57
N TRP A 254 9.00 -6.70 12.82
CA TRP A 254 9.38 -7.12 11.47
C TRP A 254 10.14 -8.45 11.46
N SER A 255 10.99 -8.67 12.45
CA SER A 255 11.79 -9.91 12.58
C SER A 255 11.01 -11.06 13.22
N ASN A 256 9.84 -10.76 13.81
CA ASN A 256 8.96 -11.77 14.38
C ASN A 256 8.28 -12.56 13.26
N LYS A 257 8.45 -13.90 13.29
CA LYS A 257 7.93 -14.82 12.26
C LYS A 257 6.58 -15.39 12.66
#